data_dbc90e81db4441449fbc4d3812987f3f
#
_entry.id   dbc90e81db4441449fbc4d3812987f3f
#
_cell.length_a   1.000
_cell.length_b   1.000
_cell.length_c   1.000
_cell.angle_alpha   90.00
_cell.angle_beta   90.00
_cell.angle_gamma   90.00
#
_symmetry.space_group_name_H-M   'P 1'
#
loop_
_entity.id
_entity.type
_entity.pdbx_description
1 polymer ?
#
loop_
_entity_poly.entity_id
_entity_poly.type
_entity_poly.pdbx_seq_one_letter_code
_entity_poly.pdbx_strand_id
1 'polypeptide(L)'
;GPGLYEGNIVIRKPLTLVATQPSAVIKGDGKGSVVTVESSYVTIEGLEIINSGGEHQTIDSGIAVKNGFNVKIKNNKIHECLFGVNLEKSNNCVVEDNQISSKNLSLGLRGDGIRLWYSHSNLIIKNHTFQVRDNVFWYSSGNTVEKNIGRNSRYSLHFMYADRNKVLDNDFQDNSVGIFLMFSQGSTLKNNLLANATGPFGIGIGMKEASDILVEDNNILYNARGFYIDASPYVPGTVNTFKDNRIEFNSVAFHLHGTLYGSIFEDNVIKGNIDDVINDTPESKIALNRWNRNYWDNYQGFDRDKDGIGDIPFEQRMFADRLWQHKPPVKIFYASPVLELLNMLWKIMPFSEPELVAKDNEPRVLLPGGQTP
;
A
#
# COMPACT_ATOMS: atom_id res chain seq x y z
N GLY A 1 -5.99 -37.48 -7.38
CA GLY A 1 -4.62 -37.95 -7.60
C GLY A 1 -3.87 -37.07 -8.59
N PRO A 2 -2.61 -37.35 -8.90
CA PRO A 2 -1.87 -36.61 -9.90
C PRO A 2 -2.50 -36.80 -11.29
N GLY A 3 -2.43 -35.76 -12.13
CA GLY A 3 -2.97 -35.81 -13.48
C GLY A 3 -3.57 -34.49 -13.95
N LEU A 4 -3.86 -34.42 -15.24
CA LEU A 4 -4.53 -33.28 -15.87
C LEU A 4 -6.03 -33.55 -15.92
N TYR A 5 -6.81 -32.70 -15.33
CA TYR A 5 -8.28 -32.71 -15.32
C TYR A 5 -8.78 -31.54 -16.17
N GLU A 6 -9.38 -31.83 -17.30
CA GLU A 6 -9.84 -30.80 -18.24
C GLU A 6 -11.31 -30.44 -18.02
N GLY A 7 -11.61 -29.15 -18.15
CA GLY A 7 -12.93 -28.55 -18.04
C GLY A 7 -13.13 -27.73 -16.77
N ASN A 8 -14.20 -26.97 -16.77
CA ASN A 8 -14.56 -26.11 -15.63
C ASN A 8 -15.39 -26.88 -14.61
N ILE A 9 -15.23 -26.52 -13.33
CA ILE A 9 -15.90 -27.19 -12.21
C ILE A 9 -16.84 -26.20 -11.51
N VAL A 10 -18.07 -26.65 -11.20
CA VAL A 10 -19.01 -25.89 -10.36
C VAL A 10 -19.34 -26.69 -9.11
N ILE A 11 -19.05 -26.11 -7.94
CA ILE A 11 -19.27 -26.73 -6.62
C ILE A 11 -20.53 -26.13 -5.99
N ARG A 12 -21.59 -26.93 -5.83
CA ARG A 12 -22.88 -26.51 -5.28
C ARG A 12 -23.26 -27.14 -3.95
N LYS A 13 -22.32 -27.81 -3.30
CA LYS A 13 -22.52 -28.42 -1.97
C LYS A 13 -21.24 -28.34 -1.14
N PRO A 14 -21.32 -28.37 0.19
CA PRO A 14 -20.14 -28.47 1.04
C PRO A 14 -19.29 -29.71 0.66
N LEU A 15 -18.00 -29.47 0.40
CA LEU A 15 -17.04 -30.54 0.12
C LEU A 15 -15.60 -30.05 0.28
N THR A 16 -14.67 -30.98 0.35
CA THR A 16 -13.24 -30.74 0.28
C THR A 16 -12.71 -31.28 -1.05
N LEU A 17 -12.17 -30.40 -1.89
CA LEU A 17 -11.44 -30.72 -3.10
C LEU A 17 -9.95 -30.55 -2.82
N VAL A 18 -9.23 -31.67 -2.66
CA VAL A 18 -7.83 -31.68 -2.26
C VAL A 18 -6.97 -32.51 -3.18
N ALA A 19 -5.80 -32.01 -3.51
CA ALA A 19 -4.78 -32.81 -4.17
C ALA A 19 -4.09 -33.71 -3.12
N THR A 20 -4.22 -35.01 -3.28
CA THR A 20 -3.56 -35.98 -2.37
C THR A 20 -2.07 -36.15 -2.66
N GLN A 21 -1.61 -35.66 -3.80
CA GLN A 21 -0.21 -35.66 -4.25
C GLN A 21 0.06 -34.41 -5.10
N PRO A 22 1.28 -33.93 -5.18
CA PRO A 22 1.67 -32.88 -6.12
C PRO A 22 1.27 -33.23 -7.57
N SER A 23 1.06 -32.22 -8.41
CA SER A 23 0.75 -32.37 -9.85
C SER A 23 -0.70 -32.75 -10.19
N ALA A 24 -1.67 -32.41 -9.35
CA ALA A 24 -3.08 -32.40 -9.74
C ALA A 24 -3.41 -31.06 -10.38
N VAL A 25 -3.61 -31.04 -11.70
CA VAL A 25 -3.85 -29.84 -12.51
C VAL A 25 -5.30 -29.80 -12.95
N ILE A 26 -6.01 -28.70 -12.67
CA ILE A 26 -7.32 -28.41 -13.26
C ILE A 26 -7.11 -27.37 -14.35
N LYS A 27 -7.35 -27.76 -15.59
CA LYS A 27 -7.23 -26.90 -16.76
C LYS A 27 -8.61 -26.55 -17.29
N GLY A 28 -8.98 -25.28 -17.17
CA GLY A 28 -10.22 -24.78 -17.74
C GLY A 28 -10.28 -24.87 -19.28
N ASP A 29 -11.45 -24.72 -19.83
CA ASP A 29 -11.72 -24.76 -21.27
C ASP A 29 -11.40 -23.44 -22.00
N GLY A 30 -10.82 -22.46 -21.27
CA GLY A 30 -10.53 -21.12 -21.81
C GLY A 30 -11.75 -20.18 -21.81
N LYS A 31 -12.82 -20.53 -21.11
CA LYS A 31 -14.04 -19.71 -20.95
C LYS A 31 -14.46 -19.63 -19.49
N GLY A 32 -14.82 -18.42 -19.03
CA GLY A 32 -15.28 -18.24 -17.66
C GLY A 32 -14.24 -18.63 -16.61
N SER A 33 -14.70 -18.89 -15.39
CA SER A 33 -13.86 -19.29 -14.28
C SER A 33 -13.61 -20.82 -14.26
N VAL A 34 -12.41 -21.24 -13.88
CA VAL A 34 -12.02 -22.67 -13.88
C VAL A 34 -12.77 -23.41 -12.78
N VAL A 35 -12.76 -22.86 -11.55
CA VAL A 35 -13.50 -23.42 -10.42
C VAL A 35 -14.47 -22.37 -9.90
N THR A 36 -15.75 -22.66 -9.97
CA THR A 36 -16.81 -21.79 -9.39
C THR A 36 -17.41 -22.47 -8.17
N VAL A 37 -17.42 -21.75 -7.04
CA VAL A 37 -17.99 -22.20 -5.77
C VAL A 37 -19.27 -21.42 -5.51
N GLU A 38 -20.40 -22.13 -5.52
CA GLU A 38 -21.75 -21.61 -5.20
C GLU A 38 -22.29 -22.25 -3.91
N SER A 39 -21.41 -22.52 -2.95
CA SER A 39 -21.73 -23.16 -1.68
C SER A 39 -20.83 -22.67 -0.55
N SER A 40 -21.30 -22.80 0.66
CA SER A 40 -20.50 -22.57 1.87
C SER A 40 -19.76 -23.83 2.32
N TYR A 41 -18.78 -23.66 3.21
CA TYR A 41 -18.01 -24.77 3.81
C TYR A 41 -17.30 -25.66 2.78
N VAL A 42 -16.74 -25.02 1.74
CA VAL A 42 -15.92 -25.66 0.71
C VAL A 42 -14.46 -25.44 1.02
N THR A 43 -13.64 -26.46 0.84
CA THR A 43 -12.18 -26.35 0.86
C THR A 43 -11.59 -26.71 -0.49
N ILE A 44 -10.69 -25.88 -1.02
CA ILE A 44 -9.92 -26.15 -2.25
C ILE A 44 -8.45 -26.06 -1.87
N GLU A 45 -7.71 -27.16 -2.02
CA GLU A 45 -6.35 -27.24 -1.47
C GLU A 45 -5.39 -28.04 -2.33
N GLY A 46 -4.18 -27.51 -2.52
CA GLY A 46 -3.03 -28.19 -3.11
C GLY A 46 -3.10 -28.38 -4.63
N LEU A 47 -3.94 -27.66 -5.32
CA LEU A 47 -4.20 -27.81 -6.76
C LEU A 47 -3.41 -26.79 -7.59
N GLU A 48 -3.04 -27.19 -8.80
CA GLU A 48 -2.65 -26.26 -9.85
C GLU A 48 -3.87 -25.95 -10.74
N ILE A 49 -4.21 -24.67 -10.90
CA ILE A 49 -5.43 -24.22 -11.59
C ILE A 49 -5.01 -23.25 -12.69
N ILE A 50 -5.36 -23.60 -13.94
CA ILE A 50 -4.90 -22.89 -15.13
C ILE A 50 -5.99 -22.69 -16.17
N ASN A 51 -5.75 -21.72 -17.08
CA ASN A 51 -6.49 -21.52 -18.30
C ASN A 51 -7.96 -21.10 -18.11
N SER A 52 -8.20 -20.04 -17.30
CA SER A 52 -9.51 -19.36 -17.28
C SER A 52 -9.80 -18.68 -18.63
N GLY A 53 -11.02 -18.23 -18.81
CA GLY A 53 -11.37 -17.28 -19.86
C GLY A 53 -10.57 -15.97 -19.78
N GLY A 54 -10.91 -15.03 -20.65
CA GLY A 54 -10.22 -13.74 -20.78
C GLY A 54 -11.12 -12.52 -20.60
N GLU A 55 -12.35 -12.70 -20.12
CA GLU A 55 -13.34 -11.63 -20.05
C GLU A 55 -13.29 -10.91 -18.71
N HIS A 56 -13.04 -9.59 -18.75
CA HIS A 56 -13.04 -8.73 -17.56
C HIS A 56 -14.46 -8.52 -16.99
N GLN A 57 -15.48 -8.52 -17.84
CA GLN A 57 -16.87 -8.27 -17.41
C GLN A 57 -17.43 -9.41 -16.56
N THR A 58 -17.07 -10.64 -16.88
CA THR A 58 -17.48 -11.85 -16.16
C THR A 58 -16.51 -12.26 -15.05
N ILE A 59 -15.40 -11.52 -14.89
CA ILE A 59 -14.35 -11.79 -13.89
C ILE A 59 -13.86 -13.24 -14.00
N ASP A 60 -13.41 -13.63 -15.19
CA ASP A 60 -12.94 -14.99 -15.48
C ASP A 60 -11.74 -15.36 -14.61
N SER A 61 -11.97 -16.18 -13.59
CA SER A 61 -11.04 -16.42 -12.49
C SER A 61 -10.50 -17.86 -12.48
N GLY A 62 -9.35 -18.07 -11.83
CA GLY A 62 -8.94 -19.40 -11.44
C GLY A 62 -9.96 -20.01 -10.48
N ILE A 63 -10.28 -19.28 -9.39
CA ILE A 63 -11.31 -19.67 -8.43
C ILE A 63 -12.26 -18.47 -8.20
N ALA A 64 -13.55 -18.68 -8.46
CA ALA A 64 -14.62 -17.74 -8.16
C ALA A 64 -15.54 -18.28 -7.07
N VAL A 65 -15.70 -17.55 -5.97
CA VAL A 65 -16.63 -17.88 -4.88
C VAL A 65 -17.77 -16.88 -4.90
N LYS A 66 -18.99 -17.38 -5.00
CA LYS A 66 -20.22 -16.56 -5.03
C LYS A 66 -21.12 -16.88 -3.87
N ASN A 67 -21.46 -15.88 -3.05
CA ASN A 67 -22.30 -16.00 -1.86
C ASN A 67 -21.82 -17.10 -0.88
N GLY A 68 -20.50 -17.28 -0.77
CA GLY A 68 -19.89 -18.31 0.07
C GLY A 68 -19.70 -17.84 1.52
N PHE A 69 -19.74 -18.80 2.43
CA PHE A 69 -19.41 -18.60 3.84
C PHE A 69 -18.47 -19.71 4.32
N ASN A 70 -17.41 -19.35 5.05
CA ASN A 70 -16.39 -20.31 5.51
C ASN A 70 -15.78 -21.17 4.37
N VAL A 71 -15.48 -20.54 3.23
CA VAL A 71 -14.74 -21.20 2.14
C VAL A 71 -13.23 -21.06 2.41
N LYS A 72 -12.48 -22.12 2.17
CA LYS A 72 -11.02 -22.17 2.36
C LYS A 72 -10.35 -22.47 1.03
N ILE A 73 -9.42 -21.60 0.61
CA ILE A 73 -8.62 -21.71 -0.60
C ILE A 73 -7.15 -21.71 -0.16
N LYS A 74 -6.51 -22.88 -0.18
CA LYS A 74 -5.20 -23.05 0.46
C LYS A 74 -4.20 -23.78 -0.42
N ASN A 75 -2.93 -23.36 -0.34
CA ASN A 75 -1.81 -24.05 -0.98
C ASN A 75 -2.01 -24.33 -2.47
N ASN A 76 -2.73 -23.46 -3.20
CA ASN A 76 -2.97 -23.64 -4.63
C ASN A 76 -1.98 -22.81 -5.44
N LYS A 77 -1.69 -23.28 -6.65
CA LYS A 77 -0.97 -22.53 -7.66
C LYS A 77 -1.93 -22.14 -8.78
N ILE A 78 -2.20 -20.84 -8.92
CA ILE A 78 -3.17 -20.28 -9.86
C ILE A 78 -2.42 -19.40 -10.84
N HIS A 79 -2.38 -19.80 -12.12
CA HIS A 79 -1.71 -19.03 -13.15
C HIS A 79 -2.36 -19.25 -14.52
N GLU A 80 -1.97 -18.46 -15.54
CA GLU A 80 -2.65 -18.44 -16.83
C GLU A 80 -4.18 -18.25 -16.68
N CYS A 81 -4.60 -17.62 -15.58
CA CYS A 81 -5.97 -17.20 -15.32
C CYS A 81 -6.03 -15.68 -15.37
N LEU A 82 -7.10 -15.09 -15.93
CA LEU A 82 -7.19 -13.63 -15.99
C LEU A 82 -7.24 -13.04 -14.59
N PHE A 83 -8.20 -13.49 -13.77
CA PHE A 83 -8.23 -13.21 -12.32
C PHE A 83 -7.78 -14.45 -11.55
N GLY A 84 -7.13 -14.26 -10.41
CA GLY A 84 -6.72 -15.35 -9.56
C GLY A 84 -7.88 -15.91 -8.73
N VAL A 85 -8.11 -15.31 -7.56
CA VAL A 85 -9.21 -15.63 -6.62
C VAL A 85 -10.19 -14.47 -6.57
N ASN A 86 -11.46 -14.73 -6.87
CA ASN A 86 -12.54 -13.75 -6.72
C ASN A 86 -13.53 -14.20 -5.63
N LEU A 87 -13.67 -13.38 -4.58
CA LEU A 87 -14.69 -13.53 -3.55
C LEU A 87 -15.80 -12.50 -3.80
N GLU A 88 -16.99 -12.95 -4.17
CA GLU A 88 -18.15 -12.10 -4.39
C GLU A 88 -19.22 -12.40 -3.34
N LYS A 89 -19.59 -11.40 -2.52
CA LYS A 89 -20.54 -11.54 -1.41
C LYS A 89 -20.24 -12.74 -0.51
N SER A 90 -18.95 -12.94 -0.22
CA SER A 90 -18.44 -14.13 0.45
C SER A 90 -17.69 -13.73 1.72
N ASN A 91 -18.11 -14.30 2.85
CA ASN A 91 -17.67 -13.85 4.18
C ASN A 91 -17.01 -14.97 4.99
N ASN A 92 -16.15 -14.57 5.93
CA ASN A 92 -15.42 -15.48 6.80
C ASN A 92 -14.61 -16.55 6.04
N CYS A 93 -14.19 -16.22 4.81
CA CYS A 93 -13.37 -17.09 3.98
C CYS A 93 -11.89 -16.95 4.33
N VAL A 94 -11.12 -17.97 4.00
CA VAL A 94 -9.67 -17.99 4.17
C VAL A 94 -9.02 -18.23 2.80
N VAL A 95 -8.14 -17.31 2.39
CA VAL A 95 -7.26 -17.46 1.23
C VAL A 95 -5.84 -17.51 1.78
N GLU A 96 -5.21 -18.68 1.76
CA GLU A 96 -3.97 -18.93 2.49
C GLU A 96 -2.95 -19.66 1.61
N ASP A 97 -1.71 -19.18 1.64
CA ASP A 97 -0.53 -19.87 1.09
C ASP A 97 -0.65 -20.20 -0.42
N ASN A 98 -1.37 -19.37 -1.18
CA ASN A 98 -1.52 -19.56 -2.62
C ASN A 98 -0.46 -18.78 -3.40
N GLN A 99 0.00 -19.34 -4.51
CA GLN A 99 0.79 -18.66 -5.52
C GLN A 99 -0.11 -18.23 -6.67
N ILE A 100 -0.19 -16.93 -6.93
CA ILE A 100 -1.18 -16.37 -7.86
C ILE A 100 -0.51 -15.44 -8.86
N SER A 101 -0.71 -15.69 -10.15
CA SER A 101 -0.36 -14.76 -11.23
C SER A 101 -1.45 -14.68 -12.28
N SER A 102 -1.51 -13.55 -12.98
CA SER A 102 -2.43 -13.36 -14.10
C SER A 102 -1.88 -13.99 -15.39
N LYS A 103 -2.66 -13.91 -16.48
CA LYS A 103 -2.18 -14.20 -17.83
C LYS A 103 -1.01 -13.27 -18.19
N ASN A 104 -0.12 -13.75 -19.06
CA ASN A 104 1.00 -12.95 -19.56
C ASN A 104 0.53 -11.84 -20.51
N LEU A 105 -0.02 -10.78 -19.94
CA LEU A 105 -0.55 -9.59 -20.61
C LEU A 105 0.20 -8.34 -20.15
N SER A 106 0.05 -7.25 -20.90
CA SER A 106 0.51 -5.94 -20.41
C SER A 106 -0.23 -5.55 -19.13
N LEU A 107 0.42 -4.78 -18.25
CA LEU A 107 -0.05 -4.48 -16.90
C LEU A 107 -1.53 -4.03 -16.83
N GLY A 108 -1.96 -3.16 -17.74
CA GLY A 108 -3.34 -2.65 -17.76
C GLY A 108 -4.40 -3.67 -18.20
N LEU A 109 -3.99 -4.73 -18.88
CA LEU A 109 -4.88 -5.81 -19.38
C LEU A 109 -4.91 -7.03 -18.48
N ARG A 110 -4.04 -7.11 -17.47
CA ARG A 110 -4.08 -8.18 -16.46
C ARG A 110 -5.34 -8.08 -15.61
N GLY A 111 -5.78 -9.18 -15.07
CA GLY A 111 -6.80 -9.21 -14.01
C GLY A 111 -6.18 -9.10 -12.62
N ASP A 112 -7.04 -9.04 -11.61
CA ASP A 112 -6.60 -8.94 -10.22
C ASP A 112 -6.19 -10.32 -9.68
N GLY A 113 -5.21 -10.33 -8.77
CA GLY A 113 -4.75 -11.53 -8.11
C GLY A 113 -5.79 -12.05 -7.12
N ILE A 114 -6.11 -11.23 -6.12
CA ILE A 114 -7.16 -11.50 -5.14
C ILE A 114 -8.15 -10.34 -5.18
N ARG A 115 -9.39 -10.63 -5.48
CA ARG A 115 -10.46 -9.64 -5.58
C ARG A 115 -11.57 -9.95 -4.59
N LEU A 116 -11.94 -8.97 -3.77
CA LEU A 116 -13.09 -9.01 -2.87
C LEU A 116 -14.14 -7.99 -3.33
N TRP A 117 -15.38 -8.45 -3.47
CA TRP A 117 -16.52 -7.61 -3.82
C TRP A 117 -17.66 -7.87 -2.83
N TYR A 118 -18.01 -6.86 -2.00
CA TYR A 118 -18.96 -7.01 -0.89
C TYR A 118 -18.66 -8.24 -0.02
N SER A 119 -17.39 -8.44 0.34
CA SER A 119 -16.91 -9.63 1.05
C SER A 119 -16.19 -9.23 2.34
N HIS A 120 -16.71 -9.67 3.47
CA HIS A 120 -16.35 -9.15 4.78
C HIS A 120 -15.74 -10.23 5.68
N SER A 121 -14.92 -9.78 6.66
CA SER A 121 -14.35 -10.65 7.70
C SER A 121 -13.56 -11.84 7.15
N ASN A 122 -12.89 -11.66 6.00
CA ASN A 122 -12.06 -12.68 5.39
C ASN A 122 -10.62 -12.58 5.87
N LEU A 123 -9.89 -13.70 5.87
CA LEU A 123 -8.48 -13.79 6.14
C LEU A 123 -7.70 -14.09 4.85
N ILE A 124 -6.85 -13.15 4.45
CA ILE A 124 -5.97 -13.26 3.29
C ILE A 124 -4.54 -13.33 3.82
N ILE A 125 -3.96 -14.53 3.87
CA ILE A 125 -2.73 -14.75 4.62
C ILE A 125 -1.70 -15.56 3.84
N LYS A 126 -0.42 -15.14 3.92
CA LYS A 126 0.74 -15.84 3.31
C LYS A 126 0.64 -16.10 1.81
N ASN A 127 -0.18 -15.38 1.07
CA ASN A 127 -0.25 -15.55 -0.37
C ASN A 127 0.91 -14.83 -1.05
N HIS A 128 1.37 -15.39 -2.16
CA HIS A 128 2.33 -14.75 -3.06
C HIS A 128 1.61 -14.38 -4.36
N THR A 129 1.36 -13.08 -4.55
CA THR A 129 0.80 -12.55 -5.79
C THR A 129 1.88 -11.86 -6.61
N PHE A 130 1.97 -12.16 -7.88
CA PHE A 130 2.95 -11.56 -8.78
C PHE A 130 2.41 -11.43 -10.20
N GLN A 131 2.85 -10.37 -10.88
CA GLN A 131 2.41 -10.11 -12.26
C GLN A 131 0.87 -10.09 -12.40
N VAL A 132 0.19 -9.56 -11.41
CA VAL A 132 -1.26 -9.28 -11.47
C VAL A 132 -1.49 -7.79 -11.73
N ARG A 133 -2.72 -7.38 -12.02
CA ARG A 133 -3.04 -5.96 -12.04
C ARG A 133 -3.04 -5.41 -10.62
N ASP A 134 -3.96 -5.87 -9.79
CA ASP A 134 -4.14 -5.41 -8.41
C ASP A 134 -4.47 -6.60 -7.50
N ASN A 135 -4.33 -6.44 -6.17
CA ASN A 135 -5.19 -7.12 -5.21
C ASN A 135 -6.19 -6.07 -4.71
N VAL A 136 -7.48 -6.25 -4.98
CA VAL A 136 -8.47 -5.19 -4.76
C VAL A 136 -9.62 -5.63 -3.85
N PHE A 137 -9.90 -4.80 -2.83
CA PHE A 137 -11.01 -4.98 -1.90
C PHE A 137 -12.00 -3.84 -2.12
N TRP A 138 -13.13 -4.17 -2.70
CA TRP A 138 -14.16 -3.20 -3.07
C TRP A 138 -15.41 -3.43 -2.23
N TYR A 139 -15.86 -2.41 -1.50
CA TYR A 139 -16.99 -2.51 -0.55
C TYR A 139 -16.82 -3.67 0.45
N SER A 140 -15.60 -3.94 0.89
CA SER A 140 -15.25 -5.14 1.65
C SER A 140 -14.50 -4.77 2.92
N SER A 141 -15.15 -4.92 4.07
CA SER A 141 -14.69 -4.38 5.34
C SER A 141 -14.38 -5.46 6.37
N GLY A 142 -13.54 -5.11 7.37
CA GLY A 142 -13.21 -6.01 8.47
C GLY A 142 -12.35 -7.21 8.07
N ASN A 143 -11.67 -7.16 6.92
CA ASN A 143 -10.77 -8.21 6.47
C ASN A 143 -9.38 -8.06 7.09
N THR A 144 -8.65 -9.16 7.19
CA THR A 144 -7.25 -9.19 7.60
C THR A 144 -6.39 -9.65 6.43
N VAL A 145 -5.36 -8.85 6.10
CA VAL A 145 -4.35 -9.13 5.07
C VAL A 145 -3.01 -9.26 5.78
N GLU A 146 -2.48 -10.48 5.89
CA GLU A 146 -1.33 -10.73 6.76
C GLU A 146 -0.28 -11.60 6.08
N LYS A 147 0.99 -11.22 6.23
CA LYS A 147 2.16 -11.99 5.73
C LYS A 147 2.10 -12.36 4.25
N ASN A 148 1.47 -11.52 3.43
CA ASN A 148 1.43 -11.73 1.98
C ASN A 148 2.65 -11.10 1.31
N ILE A 149 3.03 -11.65 0.17
CA ILE A 149 4.07 -11.14 -0.71
C ILE A 149 3.43 -10.65 -2.01
N GLY A 150 3.71 -9.41 -2.41
CA GLY A 150 3.21 -8.82 -3.65
C GLY A 150 4.35 -8.29 -4.50
N ARG A 151 4.44 -8.71 -5.79
CA ARG A 151 5.54 -8.33 -6.69
C ARG A 151 5.04 -8.01 -8.11
N ASN A 152 5.70 -7.04 -8.75
CA ASN A 152 5.54 -6.74 -10.18
C ASN A 152 4.08 -6.51 -10.62
N SER A 153 3.31 -5.82 -9.76
CA SER A 153 1.89 -5.52 -9.94
C SER A 153 1.66 -4.01 -10.01
N ARG A 154 0.46 -3.58 -10.39
CA ARG A 154 0.10 -2.15 -10.32
C ARG A 154 -0.11 -1.72 -8.87
N TYR A 155 -1.05 -2.36 -8.17
CA TYR A 155 -1.25 -2.17 -6.73
C TYR A 155 -1.08 -3.51 -6.02
N SER A 156 -0.15 -3.60 -5.06
CA SER A 156 -0.09 -4.80 -4.21
C SER A 156 -1.35 -4.94 -3.35
N LEU A 157 -1.94 -3.83 -2.93
CA LEU A 157 -3.22 -3.82 -2.21
C LEU A 157 -3.97 -2.52 -2.47
N HIS A 158 -5.22 -2.62 -2.88
CA HIS A 158 -6.07 -1.49 -3.19
C HIS A 158 -7.42 -1.61 -2.48
N PHE A 159 -7.71 -0.68 -1.61
CA PHE A 159 -9.01 -0.55 -0.93
C PHE A 159 -9.86 0.53 -1.60
N MET A 160 -11.11 0.19 -1.89
CA MET A 160 -12.12 1.14 -2.36
C MET A 160 -13.41 0.98 -1.55
N TYR A 161 -13.80 2.00 -0.79
CA TYR A 161 -14.95 1.94 0.12
C TYR A 161 -14.87 0.71 1.04
N ALA A 162 -13.70 0.47 1.61
CA ALA A 162 -13.38 -0.75 2.33
C ALA A 162 -12.83 -0.42 3.73
N ASP A 163 -13.69 -0.46 4.73
CA ASP A 163 -13.42 0.03 6.07
C ASP A 163 -12.89 -1.05 7.02
N ARG A 164 -12.21 -0.60 8.08
CA ARG A 164 -11.80 -1.43 9.22
C ARG A 164 -11.05 -2.69 8.83
N ASN A 165 -10.22 -2.59 7.79
CA ASN A 165 -9.34 -3.67 7.40
C ASN A 165 -8.00 -3.59 8.16
N LYS A 166 -7.37 -4.75 8.36
CA LYS A 166 -6.04 -4.86 8.98
C LYS A 166 -5.05 -5.35 7.95
N VAL A 167 -3.92 -4.66 7.80
CA VAL A 167 -2.84 -4.99 6.87
C VAL A 167 -1.56 -5.16 7.69
N LEU A 168 -1.14 -6.40 7.92
CA LEU A 168 -0.14 -6.74 8.92
C LEU A 168 1.00 -7.56 8.32
N ASP A 169 2.24 -7.19 8.61
CA ASP A 169 3.43 -8.00 8.28
C ASP A 169 3.58 -8.38 6.80
N ASN A 170 3.07 -7.58 5.85
CA ASN A 170 3.16 -7.89 4.43
C ASN A 170 4.45 -7.35 3.82
N ASP A 171 4.90 -7.99 2.74
CA ASP A 171 6.07 -7.62 1.95
C ASP A 171 5.65 -7.28 0.52
N PHE A 172 5.55 -5.99 0.21
CA PHE A 172 5.10 -5.44 -1.07
C PHE A 172 6.22 -4.63 -1.73
N GLN A 173 6.91 -5.24 -2.68
CA GLN A 173 8.05 -4.61 -3.37
C GLN A 173 7.92 -4.71 -4.89
N ASP A 174 8.62 -3.80 -5.59
CA ASP A 174 8.71 -3.77 -7.06
C ASP A 174 7.33 -3.63 -7.73
N ASN A 175 6.43 -2.88 -7.11
CA ASN A 175 5.09 -2.59 -7.63
C ASN A 175 4.99 -1.12 -8.06
N SER A 176 4.01 -0.76 -8.87
CA SER A 176 3.77 0.68 -9.12
C SER A 176 3.30 1.37 -7.84
N VAL A 177 2.47 0.69 -7.06
CA VAL A 177 1.98 1.18 -5.76
C VAL A 177 1.97 0.02 -4.76
N GLY A 178 2.48 0.25 -3.55
CA GLY A 178 2.40 -0.71 -2.46
C GLY A 178 0.96 -0.89 -1.97
N ILE A 179 0.47 0.05 -1.18
CA ILE A 179 -0.91 0.06 -0.65
C ILE A 179 -1.60 1.35 -1.06
N PHE A 180 -2.86 1.29 -1.49
CA PHE A 180 -3.66 2.48 -1.72
C PHE A 180 -5.05 2.36 -1.07
N LEU A 181 -5.42 3.33 -0.24
CA LEU A 181 -6.72 3.42 0.41
C LEU A 181 -7.53 4.55 -0.23
N MET A 182 -8.68 4.21 -0.83
CA MET A 182 -9.60 5.19 -1.40
C MET A 182 -10.96 5.12 -0.70
N PHE A 183 -11.44 6.26 -0.20
CA PHE A 183 -12.77 6.39 0.42
C PHE A 183 -12.99 5.38 1.54
N SER A 184 -11.97 5.12 2.34
CA SER A 184 -11.94 4.04 3.34
C SER A 184 -11.67 4.61 4.72
N GLN A 185 -12.21 3.98 5.76
CA GLN A 185 -12.14 4.47 7.13
C GLN A 185 -11.73 3.36 8.12
N GLY A 186 -11.03 3.75 9.21
CA GLY A 186 -10.81 2.93 10.39
C GLY A 186 -9.87 1.73 10.17
N SER A 187 -8.98 1.79 9.18
CA SER A 187 -8.05 0.69 8.88
C SER A 187 -6.70 0.84 9.58
N THR A 188 -6.04 -0.28 9.85
CA THR A 188 -4.71 -0.34 10.47
C THR A 188 -3.71 -0.98 9.50
N LEU A 189 -2.58 -0.30 9.27
CA LEU A 189 -1.43 -0.77 8.49
C LEU A 189 -0.24 -0.87 9.42
N LYS A 190 0.23 -2.10 9.70
CA LYS A 190 1.31 -2.29 10.68
C LYS A 190 2.36 -3.31 10.23
N ASN A 191 3.63 -3.02 10.52
CA ASN A 191 4.79 -3.88 10.23
C ASN A 191 4.95 -4.27 8.74
N ASN A 192 4.47 -3.47 7.80
CA ASN A 192 4.60 -3.79 6.38
C ASN A 192 5.92 -3.26 5.82
N LEU A 193 6.52 -4.01 4.88
CA LEU A 193 7.61 -3.55 4.03
C LEU A 193 7.05 -3.10 2.68
N LEU A 194 7.28 -1.84 2.32
CA LEU A 194 6.80 -1.21 1.10
C LEU A 194 7.98 -0.57 0.37
N ALA A 195 8.49 -1.24 -0.66
CA ALA A 195 9.73 -0.79 -1.28
C ALA A 195 9.71 -0.83 -2.81
N ASN A 196 10.59 0.00 -3.40
CA ASN A 196 10.86 0.03 -4.82
C ASN A 196 9.64 0.37 -5.70
N ALA A 197 8.67 1.10 -5.17
CA ALA A 197 7.61 1.66 -6.00
C ALA A 197 8.17 2.86 -6.77
N THR A 198 8.65 2.61 -7.98
CA THR A 198 9.37 3.58 -8.82
C THR A 198 8.53 4.07 -9.99
N GLY A 199 9.04 5.08 -10.70
CA GLY A 199 8.35 5.72 -11.81
C GLY A 199 7.45 6.88 -11.38
N PRO A 200 6.77 7.54 -12.34
CA PRO A 200 6.03 8.79 -12.08
C PRO A 200 4.89 8.65 -11.07
N PHE A 201 4.34 7.46 -10.95
CA PHE A 201 3.24 7.12 -10.06
C PHE A 201 3.66 6.21 -8.90
N GLY A 202 4.98 6.05 -8.67
CA GLY A 202 5.50 5.19 -7.61
C GLY A 202 5.09 5.71 -6.23
N ILE A 203 4.39 4.88 -5.44
CA ILE A 203 3.88 5.23 -4.11
C ILE A 203 4.02 4.01 -3.18
N GLY A 204 4.63 4.21 -2.00
CA GLY A 204 4.62 3.21 -0.94
C GLY A 204 3.21 3.04 -0.36
N ILE A 205 2.69 4.09 0.28
CA ILE A 205 1.31 4.14 0.80
C ILE A 205 0.61 5.38 0.24
N GLY A 206 -0.51 5.18 -0.46
CA GLY A 206 -1.38 6.23 -0.94
C GLY A 206 -2.71 6.26 -0.19
N MET A 207 -3.22 7.46 0.01
CA MET A 207 -4.53 7.71 0.63
C MET A 207 -5.28 8.76 -0.18
N LYS A 208 -6.55 8.47 -0.48
CA LYS A 208 -7.47 9.44 -1.06
C LYS A 208 -8.79 9.42 -0.29
N GLU A 209 -9.12 10.55 0.33
CA GLU A 209 -10.32 10.71 1.16
C GLU A 209 -10.46 9.59 2.21
N ALA A 210 -9.31 9.13 2.74
CA ALA A 210 -9.26 8.09 3.78
C ALA A 210 -9.18 8.73 5.16
N SER A 211 -9.89 8.16 6.14
CA SER A 211 -10.05 8.75 7.46
C SER A 211 -9.88 7.71 8.57
N ASP A 212 -9.44 8.15 9.75
CA ASP A 212 -9.26 7.30 10.93
C ASP A 212 -8.33 6.09 10.64
N ILE A 213 -7.23 6.37 9.93
CA ILE A 213 -6.25 5.36 9.56
C ILE A 213 -5.08 5.40 10.52
N LEU A 214 -4.69 4.22 11.04
CA LEU A 214 -3.45 4.03 11.79
C LEU A 214 -2.40 3.38 10.89
N VAL A 215 -1.24 4.04 10.75
CA VAL A 215 -0.07 3.55 10.03
C VAL A 215 1.09 3.49 11.01
N GLU A 216 1.47 2.28 11.43
CA GLU A 216 2.40 2.07 12.54
C GLU A 216 3.48 1.04 12.19
N ASP A 217 4.73 1.28 12.60
CA ASP A 217 5.85 0.33 12.45
C ASP A 217 6.14 -0.13 11.01
N ASN A 218 5.79 0.63 9.97
CA ASN A 218 6.05 0.23 8.59
C ASN A 218 7.43 0.68 8.11
N ASN A 219 8.04 -0.11 7.21
CA ASN A 219 9.25 0.23 6.49
C ASN A 219 8.90 0.66 5.07
N ILE A 220 9.16 1.92 4.72
CA ILE A 220 8.76 2.55 3.46
C ILE A 220 10.03 3.08 2.77
N LEU A 221 10.57 2.30 1.83
CA LEU A 221 11.94 2.42 1.37
C LEU A 221 12.03 2.53 -0.16
N TYR A 222 12.89 3.42 -0.66
CA TYR A 222 13.25 3.50 -2.08
C TYR A 222 12.06 3.70 -3.04
N ASN A 223 11.01 4.40 -2.60
CA ASN A 223 9.86 4.71 -3.44
C ASN A 223 10.01 6.09 -4.10
N ALA A 224 9.30 6.34 -5.20
CA ALA A 224 9.21 7.70 -5.73
C ALA A 224 8.47 8.63 -4.75
N ARG A 225 7.45 8.10 -4.05
CA ARG A 225 6.82 8.74 -2.90
C ARG A 225 6.65 7.69 -1.81
N GLY A 226 7.13 7.98 -0.60
CA GLY A 226 6.85 7.15 0.57
C GLY A 226 5.35 7.17 0.86
N PHE A 227 4.82 8.35 1.14
CA PHE A 227 3.40 8.61 1.31
C PHE A 227 2.86 9.58 0.25
N TYR A 228 1.65 9.32 -0.24
CA TYR A 228 0.82 10.25 -0.98
C TYR A 228 -0.52 10.40 -0.26
N ILE A 229 -0.80 11.60 0.28
CA ILE A 229 -1.95 11.86 1.15
C ILE A 229 -2.84 12.92 0.47
N ASP A 230 -3.90 12.45 -0.18
CA ASP A 230 -4.86 13.28 -0.91
C ASP A 230 -6.14 13.43 -0.09
N ALA A 231 -6.47 14.66 0.31
CA ALA A 231 -7.66 15.05 1.06
C ALA A 231 -7.96 14.09 2.24
N SER A 232 -6.91 13.66 2.95
CA SER A 232 -7.02 12.68 4.04
C SER A 232 -6.39 13.24 5.33
N PRO A 233 -7.12 13.19 6.49
CA PRO A 233 -8.47 12.67 6.65
C PRO A 233 -9.53 13.54 5.94
N TYR A 234 -10.62 12.89 5.48
CA TYR A 234 -11.72 13.55 4.77
C TYR A 234 -12.93 13.80 5.68
N VAL A 235 -13.21 12.87 6.59
CA VAL A 235 -14.36 12.95 7.50
C VAL A 235 -14.07 13.91 8.66
N PRO A 236 -14.90 14.91 8.92
CA PRO A 236 -14.70 15.83 10.04
C PRO A 236 -14.61 15.13 11.39
N GLY A 237 -13.65 15.55 12.22
CA GLY A 237 -13.45 15.00 13.56
C GLY A 237 -12.66 13.68 13.61
N THR A 238 -12.23 13.15 12.47
CA THR A 238 -11.32 12.01 12.40
C THR A 238 -9.86 12.47 12.26
N VAL A 239 -8.94 11.59 12.59
CA VAL A 239 -7.49 11.85 12.51
C VAL A 239 -6.81 10.61 11.91
N ASN A 240 -5.92 10.81 10.95
CA ASN A 240 -4.98 9.77 10.53
C ASN A 240 -3.71 9.88 11.38
N THR A 241 -3.20 8.75 11.86
CA THR A 241 -2.01 8.69 12.70
C THR A 241 -0.91 7.88 11.99
N PHE A 242 0.26 8.49 11.86
CA PHE A 242 1.47 7.91 11.30
C PHE A 242 2.51 7.85 12.41
N LYS A 243 2.81 6.64 12.88
CA LYS A 243 3.61 6.46 14.09
C LYS A 243 4.67 5.38 13.93
N ASP A 244 5.86 5.62 14.49
CA ASP A 244 6.98 4.66 14.53
C ASP A 244 7.37 4.08 13.16
N ASN A 245 7.06 4.77 12.04
CA ASN A 245 7.42 4.32 10.70
C ASN A 245 8.85 4.72 10.34
N ARG A 246 9.50 3.90 9.50
CA ARG A 246 10.77 4.22 8.85
C ARG A 246 10.52 4.63 7.41
N ILE A 247 10.76 5.88 7.08
CA ILE A 247 10.54 6.47 5.74
C ILE A 247 11.91 6.89 5.22
N GLU A 248 12.56 6.00 4.47
CA GLU A 248 13.95 6.18 4.14
C GLU A 248 14.22 6.04 2.64
N PHE A 249 15.13 6.89 2.13
CA PHE A 249 15.63 6.85 0.76
C PHE A 249 14.55 6.95 -0.33
N ASN A 250 13.45 7.62 -0.05
CA ASN A 250 12.44 7.92 -1.04
C ASN A 250 12.77 9.23 -1.78
N SER A 251 12.22 9.43 -2.98
CA SER A 251 12.37 10.76 -3.60
C SER A 251 11.56 11.82 -2.85
N VAL A 252 10.40 11.44 -2.29
CA VAL A 252 9.60 12.29 -1.41
C VAL A 252 9.13 11.42 -0.25
N ALA A 253 9.37 11.82 1.01
CA ALA A 253 8.85 11.05 2.14
C ALA A 253 7.33 11.22 2.28
N PHE A 254 6.85 12.44 2.42
CA PHE A 254 5.44 12.78 2.53
C PHE A 254 5.01 13.78 1.47
N HIS A 255 4.14 13.37 0.58
CA HIS A 255 3.49 14.23 -0.41
C HIS A 255 2.07 14.53 0.04
N LEU A 256 1.83 15.77 0.49
CA LEU A 256 0.52 16.26 0.94
C LEU A 256 -0.21 16.91 -0.23
N HIS A 257 -1.43 16.49 -0.49
CA HIS A 257 -2.30 17.03 -1.52
C HIS A 257 -3.68 17.34 -0.92
N GLY A 258 -4.11 18.61 -1.00
CA GLY A 258 -5.46 19.00 -0.60
C GLY A 258 -5.83 18.75 0.87
N THR A 259 -4.93 18.96 1.82
CA THR A 259 -5.18 18.73 3.26
C THR A 259 -6.39 19.52 3.75
N LEU A 260 -7.42 18.81 4.22
CA LEU A 260 -8.67 19.38 4.76
C LEU A 260 -8.68 19.41 6.28
N TYR A 261 -8.22 18.35 6.91
CA TYR A 261 -8.11 18.18 8.37
C TYR A 261 -6.72 17.66 8.72
N GLY A 262 -6.29 17.87 9.96
CA GLY A 262 -4.95 17.53 10.40
C GLY A 262 -4.78 16.03 10.66
N SER A 263 -3.57 15.57 10.41
CA SER A 263 -3.05 14.24 10.78
C SER A 263 -2.00 14.38 11.88
N ILE A 264 -1.68 13.25 12.53
CA ILE A 264 -0.62 13.17 13.53
C ILE A 264 0.54 12.35 12.93
N PHE A 265 1.75 12.90 13.01
CA PHE A 265 2.99 12.27 12.59
C PHE A 265 3.93 12.23 13.78
N GLU A 266 4.09 11.07 14.41
CA GLU A 266 4.85 10.97 15.66
C GLU A 266 5.84 9.81 15.65
N ASP A 267 6.99 10.04 16.28
CA ASP A 267 8.02 9.02 16.47
C ASP A 267 8.53 8.35 15.18
N ASN A 268 8.33 8.95 13.99
CA ASN A 268 8.80 8.40 12.73
C ASN A 268 10.30 8.69 12.50
N VAL A 269 10.96 7.82 11.74
CA VAL A 269 12.31 8.03 11.23
C VAL A 269 12.20 8.49 9.78
N ILE A 270 12.62 9.72 9.50
CA ILE A 270 12.63 10.35 8.17
C ILE A 270 14.09 10.58 7.80
N LYS A 271 14.61 9.75 6.87
CA LYS A 271 16.05 9.72 6.61
C LYS A 271 16.38 9.47 5.14
N GLY A 272 17.35 10.22 4.61
CA GLY A 272 17.91 10.01 3.27
C GLY A 272 16.94 10.27 2.13
N ASN A 273 15.83 10.95 2.38
CA ASN A 273 14.89 11.33 1.34
C ASN A 273 15.39 12.58 0.60
N ILE A 274 14.99 12.77 -0.64
CA ILE A 274 15.35 14.00 -1.36
C ILE A 274 14.50 15.17 -0.86
N ASP A 275 13.19 14.95 -0.73
CA ASP A 275 12.27 15.89 -0.11
C ASP A 275 11.57 15.18 1.05
N ASP A 276 11.61 15.74 2.26
CA ASP A 276 10.95 15.12 3.42
C ASP A 276 9.44 15.37 3.40
N VAL A 277 9.02 16.63 3.25
CA VAL A 277 7.60 16.98 3.15
C VAL A 277 7.37 17.99 2.05
N ILE A 278 6.47 17.68 1.14
CA ILE A 278 6.01 18.62 0.12
C ILE A 278 4.50 18.82 0.18
N ASN A 279 4.06 20.04 -0.15
CA ASN A 279 2.65 20.38 -0.36
C ASN A 279 2.50 20.98 -1.75
N ASP A 280 1.68 20.37 -2.60
CA ASP A 280 1.47 20.82 -3.98
C ASP A 280 0.13 21.56 -4.18
N THR A 281 -0.66 21.72 -3.13
CA THR A 281 -1.97 22.36 -3.21
C THR A 281 -1.94 23.68 -2.44
N PRO A 282 -2.05 24.82 -3.14
CA PRO A 282 -2.19 26.13 -2.50
C PRO A 282 -3.39 26.15 -1.55
N GLU A 283 -3.27 26.94 -0.46
CA GLU A 283 -4.32 27.14 0.53
C GLU A 283 -4.79 25.85 1.27
N SER A 284 -4.08 24.74 1.11
CA SER A 284 -4.37 23.53 1.90
C SER A 284 -4.07 23.77 3.39
N LYS A 285 -4.82 23.08 4.26
CA LYS A 285 -4.75 23.30 5.71
C LYS A 285 -3.62 22.49 6.36
N ILE A 286 -2.42 22.46 5.77
CA ILE A 286 -1.27 21.69 6.27
C ILE A 286 -0.85 22.08 7.67
N ALA A 287 -1.08 23.34 8.11
CA ALA A 287 -0.80 23.81 9.45
C ALA A 287 -1.63 23.09 10.54
N LEU A 288 -2.68 22.35 10.18
CA LEU A 288 -3.43 21.50 11.09
C LEU A 288 -2.72 20.19 11.42
N ASN A 289 -1.74 19.78 10.60
CA ASN A 289 -0.92 18.61 10.87
C ASN A 289 -0.06 18.80 12.11
N ARG A 290 0.04 17.78 12.92
CA ARG A 290 0.86 17.75 14.12
C ARG A 290 2.03 16.81 13.92
N TRP A 291 3.25 17.36 14.02
CA TRP A 291 4.50 16.63 13.95
C TRP A 291 5.12 16.65 15.34
N ASN A 292 5.51 15.49 15.84
CA ASN A 292 6.04 15.36 17.19
C ASN A 292 7.03 14.20 17.32
N ARG A 293 8.17 14.47 17.90
CA ARG A 293 9.22 13.49 18.18
C ARG A 293 9.68 12.65 16.98
N ASN A 294 9.61 13.20 15.77
CA ASN A 294 10.18 12.52 14.62
C ASN A 294 11.70 12.73 14.57
N TYR A 295 12.41 11.73 14.06
CA TYR A 295 13.81 11.87 13.69
C TYR A 295 13.90 12.37 12.25
N TRP A 296 14.61 13.49 12.08
CA TRP A 296 14.88 14.11 10.79
C TRP A 296 16.40 14.13 10.59
N ASP A 297 16.92 13.47 9.56
CA ASP A 297 18.38 13.40 9.34
C ASP A 297 19.01 14.74 8.95
N ASN A 298 18.21 15.70 8.49
CA ASN A 298 18.63 17.07 8.19
C ASN A 298 18.43 18.04 9.37
N TYR A 299 18.02 17.56 10.55
CA TYR A 299 17.92 18.39 11.75
C TYR A 299 19.29 18.87 12.22
N GLN A 300 19.46 20.18 12.36
CA GLN A 300 20.72 20.86 12.73
C GLN A 300 20.67 21.51 14.11
N GLY A 301 19.70 21.18 14.93
CA GLY A 301 19.60 21.65 16.30
C GLY A 301 20.53 20.91 17.24
N PHE A 302 20.42 21.21 18.51
CA PHE A 302 21.22 20.63 19.59
C PHE A 302 20.31 20.12 20.71
N ASP A 303 20.85 19.22 21.51
CA ASP A 303 20.24 18.66 22.71
C ASP A 303 21.18 18.97 23.88
N ARG A 304 20.90 20.00 24.65
CA ARG A 304 21.77 20.52 25.73
C ARG A 304 21.64 19.71 27.00
N ASP A 305 20.43 19.30 27.33
CA ASP A 305 20.12 18.53 28.55
C ASP A 305 20.27 17.03 28.38
N LYS A 306 20.49 16.57 27.15
CA LYS A 306 20.76 15.17 26.76
C LYS A 306 19.59 14.22 27.02
N ASP A 307 18.39 14.70 26.85
CA ASP A 307 17.17 13.90 26.95
C ASP A 307 16.81 13.17 25.64
N GLY A 308 17.55 13.43 24.55
CA GLY A 308 17.34 12.84 23.23
C GLY A 308 16.39 13.63 22.34
N ILE A 309 15.88 14.76 22.84
CA ILE A 309 15.02 15.70 22.11
C ILE A 309 15.79 16.99 21.81
N GLY A 310 15.61 17.54 20.65
CA GLY A 310 16.25 18.80 20.28
C GLY A 310 15.60 20.00 20.95
N ASP A 311 16.44 20.88 21.52
CA ASP A 311 16.01 22.13 22.21
C ASP A 311 15.39 23.16 21.26
N ILE A 312 15.55 22.99 19.95
CA ILE A 312 15.05 23.89 18.91
C ILE A 312 14.11 23.11 18.00
N PRO A 313 12.92 23.64 17.69
CA PRO A 313 12.01 22.99 16.74
C PRO A 313 12.67 22.74 15.37
N PHE A 314 12.32 21.62 14.75
CA PHE A 314 12.59 21.40 13.33
C PHE A 314 11.52 22.11 12.51
N GLU A 315 11.93 22.85 11.49
CA GLU A 315 11.04 23.52 10.55
C GLU A 315 11.41 23.18 9.11
N GLN A 316 10.52 22.49 8.43
CA GLN A 316 10.63 22.25 6.97
C GLN A 316 9.92 23.37 6.23
N ARG A 317 10.68 24.12 5.44
CA ARG A 317 10.15 25.20 4.60
C ARG A 317 10.41 24.89 3.14
N MET A 318 9.45 25.21 2.28
CA MET A 318 9.59 25.07 0.84
C MET A 318 10.32 26.27 0.26
N PHE A 319 11.51 26.03 -0.30
CA PHE A 319 12.34 27.03 -0.98
C PHE A 319 12.40 26.76 -2.50
N ALA A 320 13.55 26.29 -2.98
CA ALA A 320 13.77 25.94 -4.38
C ALA A 320 12.91 24.74 -4.85
N ASP A 321 12.39 23.96 -3.93
CA ASP A 321 11.54 22.78 -4.18
C ASP A 321 10.30 23.12 -5.01
N ARG A 322 9.78 24.34 -4.90
CA ARG A 322 8.71 24.85 -5.77
C ARG A 322 9.09 24.84 -7.25
N LEU A 323 10.38 24.94 -7.57
CA LEU A 323 10.83 24.96 -8.96
C LEU A 323 10.55 23.63 -9.65
N TRP A 324 10.81 22.51 -9.01
CA TRP A 324 10.55 21.20 -9.63
C TRP A 324 9.14 20.68 -9.41
N GLN A 325 8.36 21.22 -8.49
CA GLN A 325 6.92 20.98 -8.45
C GLN A 325 6.24 21.49 -9.73
N HIS A 326 6.65 22.67 -10.21
CA HIS A 326 6.12 23.22 -11.47
C HIS A 326 6.85 22.71 -12.72
N LYS A 327 8.12 22.34 -12.59
CA LYS A 327 8.97 21.85 -13.69
C LYS A 327 9.79 20.64 -13.24
N PRO A 328 9.21 19.43 -13.17
CA PRO A 328 9.86 18.23 -12.67
C PRO A 328 11.27 17.95 -13.22
N PRO A 329 11.60 18.23 -14.51
CA PRO A 329 12.95 18.04 -15.01
C PRO A 329 14.03 18.85 -14.29
N VAL A 330 13.67 19.95 -13.63
CA VAL A 330 14.63 20.78 -12.87
C VAL A 330 15.19 20.04 -11.66
N LYS A 331 14.51 18.99 -11.17
CA LYS A 331 14.99 18.15 -10.08
C LYS A 331 16.36 17.49 -10.36
N ILE A 332 16.79 17.37 -11.61
CA ILE A 332 18.13 16.90 -11.96
C ILE A 332 19.25 17.79 -11.37
N PHE A 333 18.93 19.04 -11.05
CA PHE A 333 19.87 19.98 -10.43
C PHE A 333 19.85 19.92 -8.88
N TYR A 334 19.11 19.00 -8.29
CA TYR A 334 19.11 18.77 -6.83
C TYR A 334 20.55 18.68 -6.31
N ALA A 335 20.80 19.33 -5.16
CA ALA A 335 22.13 19.45 -4.57
C ALA A 335 23.20 20.09 -5.47
N SER A 336 22.82 20.77 -6.56
CA SER A 336 23.79 21.54 -7.34
C SER A 336 24.23 22.79 -6.57
N PRO A 337 25.48 23.25 -6.75
CA PRO A 337 26.00 24.45 -6.07
C PRO A 337 25.12 25.70 -6.29
N VAL A 338 24.45 25.79 -7.43
CA VAL A 338 23.56 26.92 -7.75
C VAL A 338 22.30 26.90 -6.89
N LEU A 339 21.67 25.71 -6.72
CA LEU A 339 20.47 25.57 -5.89
C LEU A 339 20.81 25.74 -4.41
N GLU A 340 21.94 25.21 -3.97
CA GLU A 340 22.42 25.42 -2.59
C GLU A 340 22.69 26.88 -2.30
N LEU A 341 23.30 27.60 -3.26
CA LEU A 341 23.49 29.07 -3.13
C LEU A 341 22.15 29.82 -3.07
N LEU A 342 21.17 29.43 -3.88
CA LEU A 342 19.84 30.03 -3.85
C LEU A 342 19.14 29.76 -2.50
N ASN A 343 19.21 28.54 -2.00
CA ASN A 343 18.66 28.17 -0.70
C ASN A 343 19.34 28.96 0.43
N MET A 344 20.67 29.13 0.37
CA MET A 344 21.42 29.93 1.33
C MET A 344 21.01 31.42 1.25
N LEU A 345 20.91 31.98 0.04
CA LEU A 345 20.50 33.36 -0.15
C LEU A 345 19.08 33.63 0.38
N TRP A 346 18.16 32.70 0.18
CA TRP A 346 16.80 32.82 0.73
C TRP A 346 16.77 32.73 2.25
N LYS A 347 17.62 31.91 2.88
CA LYS A 347 17.75 31.87 4.34
C LYS A 347 18.28 33.18 4.92
N ILE A 348 19.17 33.89 4.19
CA ILE A 348 19.79 35.15 4.68
C ILE A 348 18.93 36.37 4.33
N MET A 349 18.32 36.40 3.17
CA MET A 349 17.49 37.51 2.68
C MET A 349 16.22 36.99 2.03
N PRO A 350 15.19 36.62 2.81
CA PRO A 350 13.95 36.12 2.26
C PRO A 350 13.21 37.23 1.49
N PHE A 351 13.18 37.13 0.16
CA PHE A 351 12.38 38.03 -0.70
C PHE A 351 10.87 37.71 -0.60
N SER A 352 10.51 36.55 -0.09
CA SER A 352 9.16 36.13 0.29
C SER A 352 9.28 35.16 1.47
N GLU A 353 8.30 35.10 2.35
CA GLU A 353 8.27 34.07 3.38
C GLU A 353 8.02 32.71 2.71
N PRO A 354 8.96 31.75 2.82
CA PRO A 354 8.73 30.41 2.32
C PRO A 354 7.66 29.71 3.13
N GLU A 355 6.83 28.93 2.47
CA GLU A 355 5.75 28.19 3.13
C GLU A 355 6.32 27.19 4.13
N LEU A 356 5.82 27.24 5.37
CA LEU A 356 6.14 26.25 6.40
C LEU A 356 5.25 25.02 6.18
N VAL A 357 5.84 23.90 5.79
CA VAL A 357 5.09 22.66 5.47
C VAL A 357 5.06 21.64 6.60
N ALA A 358 6.07 21.66 7.47
CA ALA A 358 6.10 20.85 8.68
C ALA A 358 6.83 21.58 9.80
N LYS A 359 6.35 21.42 11.04
CA LYS A 359 7.02 21.91 12.24
C LYS A 359 6.91 20.84 13.32
N ASP A 360 8.06 20.32 13.75
CA ASP A 360 8.19 19.41 14.88
C ASP A 360 8.81 20.17 16.06
N ASN A 361 8.06 20.30 17.14
CA ASN A 361 8.52 21.06 18.29
C ASN A 361 9.45 20.26 19.21
N GLU A 362 9.48 18.94 19.08
CA GLU A 362 10.25 18.00 19.89
C GLU A 362 11.02 17.00 19.00
N PRO A 363 11.84 17.49 18.03
CA PRO A 363 12.51 16.58 17.10
C PRO A 363 13.52 15.68 17.84
N ARG A 364 13.60 14.40 17.50
CA ARG A 364 14.61 13.50 18.05
C ARG A 364 15.97 13.77 17.46
N VAL A 365 17.01 13.78 18.28
CA VAL A 365 18.42 13.91 17.85
C VAL A 365 19.09 12.58 17.63
N LEU A 366 18.55 11.49 18.17
CA LEU A 366 19.09 10.13 18.01
C LEU A 366 18.06 9.23 17.36
N LEU A 367 18.55 8.29 16.54
CA LEU A 367 17.73 7.22 16.01
C LEU A 367 17.10 6.39 17.15
N PRO A 368 15.85 5.93 17.00
CA PRO A 368 15.25 4.99 17.94
C PRO A 368 16.17 3.76 18.13
N GLY A 369 16.45 3.40 19.41
CA GLY A 369 17.37 2.32 19.75
C GLY A 369 18.82 2.74 19.99
N GLY A 370 19.12 4.06 20.03
CA GLY A 370 20.43 4.58 20.45
C GLY A 370 21.58 4.36 19.44
N GLN A 371 21.25 4.09 18.19
CA GLN A 371 22.26 4.03 17.12
C GLN A 371 22.64 5.47 16.73
N THR A 372 23.93 5.79 16.80
CA THR A 372 24.47 7.01 16.17
C THR A 372 24.32 6.89 14.66
N PRO A 373 24.04 8.03 13.96
CA PRO A 373 23.82 8.07 12.52
C PRO A 373 24.96 7.48 11.67
#